data_15d585948acc7d7ed2b2a54d538b3a9f
#
_entry.id   15d585948acc7d7ed2b2a54d538b3a9f
#
_cell.length_a   1.000
_cell.length_b   1.000
_cell.length_c   1.000
_cell.angle_alpha   90.00
_cell.angle_beta   90.00
_cell.angle_gamma   90.00
#
_symmetry.space_group_name_H-M   'P 1'
#
loop_
_entity.id
_entity.type
_entity.pdbx_description
1 polymer ?
#
loop_
_entity_poly.entity_id
_entity_poly.type
_entity_poly.pdbx_seq_one_letter_code
_entity_poly.pdbx_strand_id
1 'polypeptide(L)'
;MKAVALKLVLRSWWRNKTFSIISIVSLAIGIACTNLLAAFVIYEFNIEADNPNKEKIVYMAQDSPLKSGESFIVGKIPIQLKEQYSEVEDYLRFGSIDCNSVTIGDKKYGPILITITDTTFARFFEYEVLHGNLHDALASPDKAALSESCARKLFGKTNPVGKIVQIDLADGGIRYEDETTPLSKLLPY
;
A
#
# COMPACT_ATOMS: atom_id res chain seq x y z
N MET A 1 10.22 -40.39 37.31
CA MET A 1 8.87 -39.87 37.54
C MET A 1 8.25 -39.23 36.27
N LYS A 2 8.95 -38.41 35.50
CA LYS A 2 8.39 -37.72 34.29
C LYS A 2 7.93 -38.69 33.18
N ALA A 3 8.62 -39.79 32.94
CA ALA A 3 8.26 -40.78 31.89
C ALA A 3 6.99 -41.56 32.20
N VAL A 4 6.69 -41.82 33.49
CA VAL A 4 5.47 -42.53 33.92
C VAL A 4 4.25 -41.61 33.76
N ALA A 5 4.37 -40.31 34.09
CA ALA A 5 3.32 -39.32 33.90
C ALA A 5 2.95 -39.18 32.42
N LEU A 6 3.94 -39.09 31.53
CA LEU A 6 3.73 -39.00 30.07
C LEU A 6 2.98 -40.23 29.52
N LYS A 7 3.36 -41.46 29.97
CA LYS A 7 2.67 -42.68 29.58
C LYS A 7 1.20 -42.71 30.02
N LEU A 8 0.90 -42.21 31.22
CA LEU A 8 -0.46 -42.15 31.75
C LEU A 8 -1.32 -41.12 30.94
N VAL A 9 -0.76 -39.99 30.60
CA VAL A 9 -1.43 -38.98 29.77
C VAL A 9 -1.74 -39.52 28.37
N LEU A 10 -0.78 -40.15 27.71
CA LEU A 10 -0.98 -40.78 26.40
C LEU A 10 -2.05 -41.88 26.44
N ARG A 11 -2.06 -42.72 27.50
CA ARG A 11 -3.07 -43.77 27.68
C ARG A 11 -4.47 -43.20 27.94
N SER A 12 -4.57 -42.08 28.64
CA SER A 12 -5.82 -41.34 28.84
C SER A 12 -6.37 -40.77 27.54
N TRP A 13 -5.50 -40.21 26.69
CA TRP A 13 -5.87 -39.68 25.37
C TRP A 13 -6.45 -40.77 24.46
N TRP A 14 -5.83 -41.93 24.42
CA TRP A 14 -6.33 -43.07 23.64
C TRP A 14 -7.67 -43.61 24.14
N ARG A 15 -7.95 -43.50 25.43
CA ARG A 15 -9.22 -43.95 26.00
C ARG A 15 -10.37 -42.96 25.71
N ASN A 16 -10.10 -41.67 25.70
CA ASN A 16 -11.09 -40.61 25.45
C ASN A 16 -10.81 -39.88 24.11
N LYS A 17 -10.82 -40.63 23.02
CA LYS A 17 -10.41 -40.12 21.68
C LYS A 17 -11.16 -38.87 21.24
N THR A 18 -12.47 -38.84 21.42
CA THR A 18 -13.31 -37.70 20.98
C THR A 18 -12.94 -36.39 21.69
N PHE A 19 -12.81 -36.45 23.01
CA PHE A 19 -12.43 -35.31 23.82
C PHE A 19 -11.02 -34.80 23.45
N SER A 20 -10.07 -35.75 23.30
CA SER A 20 -8.70 -35.40 22.93
C SER A 20 -8.60 -34.76 21.55
N ILE A 21 -9.35 -35.28 20.57
CA ILE A 21 -9.38 -34.68 19.20
C ILE A 21 -9.96 -33.28 19.25
N ILE A 22 -11.09 -33.08 19.94
CA ILE A 22 -11.70 -31.74 20.05
C ILE A 22 -10.72 -30.76 20.70
N SER A 23 -10.06 -31.15 21.78
CA SER A 23 -9.09 -30.29 22.47
C SER A 23 -7.89 -29.94 21.60
N ILE A 24 -7.34 -30.91 20.85
CA ILE A 24 -6.21 -30.66 19.92
C ILE A 24 -6.63 -29.72 18.78
N VAL A 25 -7.80 -29.98 18.19
CA VAL A 25 -8.31 -29.15 17.09
C VAL A 25 -8.56 -27.70 17.56
N SER A 26 -9.20 -27.53 18.73
CA SER A 26 -9.43 -26.21 19.30
C SER A 26 -8.14 -25.47 19.60
N LEU A 27 -7.14 -26.15 20.16
CA LEU A 27 -5.83 -25.56 20.42
C LEU A 27 -5.10 -25.22 19.12
N ALA A 28 -5.14 -26.09 18.12
CA ALA A 28 -4.53 -25.86 16.81
C ALA A 28 -5.14 -24.63 16.12
N ILE A 29 -6.48 -24.48 16.15
CA ILE A 29 -7.17 -23.31 15.61
C ILE A 29 -6.73 -22.04 16.37
N GLY A 30 -6.69 -22.08 17.70
CA GLY A 30 -6.26 -20.95 18.51
C GLY A 30 -4.83 -20.49 18.17
N ILE A 31 -3.90 -21.43 18.05
CA ILE A 31 -2.52 -21.14 17.67
C ILE A 31 -2.44 -20.60 16.23
N ALA A 32 -3.20 -21.18 15.30
CA ALA A 32 -3.23 -20.70 13.90
C ALA A 32 -3.74 -19.26 13.81
N CYS A 33 -4.85 -18.94 14.48
CA CYS A 33 -5.39 -17.58 14.52
C CYS A 33 -4.40 -16.59 15.15
N THR A 34 -3.75 -16.97 16.25
CA THR A 34 -2.76 -16.09 16.89
C THR A 34 -1.56 -15.84 15.99
N ASN A 35 -1.05 -16.86 15.30
CA ASN A 35 0.06 -16.71 14.37
C ASN A 35 -0.32 -15.84 13.17
N LEU A 36 -1.53 -15.98 12.62
CA LEU A 36 -2.01 -15.11 11.53
C LEU A 36 -2.11 -13.66 11.96
N LEU A 37 -2.67 -13.41 13.15
CA LEU A 37 -2.74 -12.04 13.70
C LEU A 37 -1.34 -11.47 13.96
N ALA A 38 -0.45 -12.25 14.54
CA ALA A 38 0.93 -11.82 14.77
C ALA A 38 1.65 -11.51 13.44
N ALA A 39 1.51 -12.36 12.44
CA ALA A 39 2.08 -12.13 11.11
C ALA A 39 1.50 -10.86 10.45
N PHE A 40 0.20 -10.64 10.58
CA PHE A 40 -0.45 -9.42 10.08
C PHE A 40 0.08 -8.17 10.79
N VAL A 41 0.15 -8.18 12.11
CA VAL A 41 0.68 -7.06 12.89
C VAL A 41 2.14 -6.76 12.53
N ILE A 42 2.99 -7.80 12.45
CA ILE A 42 4.40 -7.63 12.06
C ILE A 42 4.50 -7.07 10.64
N TYR A 43 3.69 -7.56 9.71
CA TYR A 43 3.63 -7.03 8.35
C TYR A 43 3.24 -5.55 8.35
N GLU A 44 2.18 -5.17 9.05
CA GLU A 44 1.68 -3.79 9.11
C GLU A 44 2.71 -2.82 9.71
N PHE A 45 3.42 -3.22 10.77
CA PHE A 45 4.49 -2.41 11.36
C PHE A 45 5.76 -2.29 10.49
N ASN A 46 5.94 -3.20 9.53
CA ASN A 46 7.11 -3.20 8.65
C ASN A 46 6.86 -2.59 7.27
N ILE A 47 5.64 -2.15 6.97
CA ILE A 47 5.26 -1.60 5.66
C ILE A 47 6.21 -0.48 5.18
N GLU A 48 6.69 0.36 6.09
CA GLU A 48 7.61 1.47 5.77
C GLU A 48 9.00 1.29 6.39
N ALA A 49 9.34 0.06 6.82
CA ALA A 49 10.61 -0.19 7.51
C ALA A 49 11.82 0.16 6.64
N ASP A 50 11.71 -0.02 5.33
CA ASP A 50 12.78 0.19 4.37
C ASP A 50 12.91 1.66 3.91
N ASN A 51 11.97 2.53 4.29
CA ASN A 51 12.09 3.96 3.96
C ASN A 51 13.07 4.66 4.91
N PRO A 52 14.21 5.16 4.44
CA PRO A 52 15.18 5.85 5.29
C PRO A 52 14.65 7.15 5.88
N ASN A 53 13.62 7.74 5.28
CA ASN A 53 13.01 8.99 5.69
C ASN A 53 11.79 8.82 6.60
N LYS A 54 11.39 7.60 6.95
CA LYS A 54 10.15 7.30 7.69
C LYS A 54 9.96 8.12 8.98
N GLU A 55 11.04 8.38 9.71
CA GLU A 55 10.98 9.13 10.98
C GLU A 55 10.79 10.63 10.78
N LYS A 56 11.03 11.14 9.58
CA LYS A 56 10.89 12.56 9.22
C LYS A 56 9.59 12.84 8.50
N ILE A 57 8.89 11.82 8.03
CA ILE A 57 7.64 11.97 7.29
C ILE A 57 6.49 12.08 8.29
N VAL A 58 5.75 13.18 8.19
CA VAL A 58 4.53 13.41 8.95
C VAL A 58 3.35 13.46 7.98
N TYR A 59 2.39 12.59 8.21
CA TYR A 59 1.14 12.63 7.48
C TYR A 59 0.22 13.69 8.08
N MET A 60 -0.30 14.55 7.21
CA MET A 60 -1.26 15.58 7.61
C MET A 60 -2.66 15.20 7.13
N ALA A 61 -3.59 15.19 8.05
CA ALA A 61 -5.00 14.98 7.79
C ALA A 61 -5.80 16.11 8.45
N GLN A 62 -6.91 16.50 7.85
CA GLN A 62 -7.86 17.43 8.43
C GLN A 62 -9.20 16.76 8.56
N ASP A 63 -9.75 16.71 9.77
CA ASP A 63 -11.09 16.22 10.00
C ASP A 63 -12.11 17.12 9.30
N SER A 64 -12.94 16.55 8.44
CA SER A 64 -14.03 17.26 7.82
C SER A 64 -15.27 17.17 8.71
N PRO A 65 -15.83 18.30 9.17
CA PRO A 65 -17.07 18.28 9.95
C PRO A 65 -18.29 17.83 9.13
N LEU A 66 -18.16 17.74 7.79
CA LEU A 66 -19.24 17.40 6.87
C LEU A 66 -19.30 15.92 6.51
N LYS A 67 -18.18 15.19 6.66
CA LYS A 67 -18.09 13.75 6.37
C LYS A 67 -17.15 13.09 7.37
N SER A 68 -17.71 12.24 8.23
CA SER A 68 -16.93 11.42 9.14
C SER A 68 -16.09 10.43 8.34
N GLY A 69 -14.77 10.50 8.49
CA GLY A 69 -13.81 9.57 7.88
C GLY A 69 -13.19 10.00 6.56
N GLU A 70 -13.52 11.18 6.02
CA GLU A 70 -12.81 11.73 4.86
C GLU A 70 -11.94 12.91 5.32
N SER A 71 -10.64 12.74 5.26
CA SER A 71 -9.67 13.80 5.55
C SER A 71 -9.14 14.37 4.27
N PHE A 72 -9.42 15.63 3.99
CA PHE A 72 -8.71 16.30 2.92
C PHE A 72 -7.97 17.51 3.44
N ILE A 73 -6.81 17.75 2.87
CA ILE A 73 -6.08 18.99 3.06
C ILE A 73 -6.18 19.80 1.78
N VAL A 74 -6.54 21.07 1.92
CA VAL A 74 -6.52 22.00 0.79
C VAL A 74 -5.10 22.04 0.22
N GLY A 75 -4.96 21.81 -1.08
CA GLY A 75 -3.67 21.62 -1.76
C GLY A 75 -2.66 22.77 -1.61
N LYS A 76 -3.07 23.92 -1.08
CA LYS A 76 -2.20 25.08 -0.76
C LYS A 76 -1.60 25.03 0.64
N ILE A 77 -2.18 24.28 1.57
CA ILE A 77 -1.70 24.24 2.97
C ILE A 77 -0.26 23.75 3.08
N PRO A 78 0.15 22.65 2.45
CA PRO A 78 1.54 22.19 2.53
C PRO A 78 2.54 23.22 1.99
N ILE A 79 2.17 23.96 0.95
CA ILE A 79 3.00 25.04 0.38
C ILE A 79 3.20 26.14 1.41
N GLN A 80 2.12 26.61 2.02
CA GLN A 80 2.17 27.66 3.04
C GLN A 80 2.95 27.23 4.30
N LEU A 81 2.83 25.98 4.70
CA LEU A 81 3.59 25.44 5.81
C LEU A 81 5.09 25.46 5.53
N LYS A 82 5.52 25.03 4.34
CA LYS A 82 6.92 25.10 3.94
C LYS A 82 7.45 26.55 3.88
N GLU A 83 6.62 27.50 3.49
CA GLU A 83 7.00 28.93 3.43
C GLU A 83 7.08 29.57 4.82
N GLN A 84 6.26 29.14 5.78
CA GLN A 84 6.14 29.77 7.09
C GLN A 84 6.99 29.11 8.17
N TYR A 85 7.32 27.84 8.03
CA TYR A 85 8.01 27.05 9.04
C TYR A 85 9.29 26.43 8.48
N SER A 86 10.42 26.84 9.04
CA SER A 86 11.76 26.37 8.62
C SER A 86 12.00 24.88 8.93
N GLU A 87 11.22 24.34 9.86
CA GLU A 87 11.25 22.93 10.24
C GLU A 87 10.64 22.02 9.18
N VAL A 88 9.85 22.56 8.26
CA VAL A 88 9.26 21.83 7.13
C VAL A 88 10.23 21.87 5.96
N GLU A 89 11.06 20.85 5.81
CA GLU A 89 12.05 20.75 4.75
C GLU A 89 11.39 20.67 3.37
N ASP A 90 10.35 19.84 3.24
CA ASP A 90 9.61 19.66 1.98
C ASP A 90 8.19 19.14 2.24
N TYR A 91 7.38 19.09 1.20
CA TYR A 91 6.04 18.52 1.23
C TYR A 91 5.79 17.63 0.04
N LEU A 92 4.85 16.73 0.21
CA LEU A 92 4.37 15.84 -0.82
C LEU A 92 2.84 15.80 -0.77
N ARG A 93 2.22 16.01 -1.91
CA ARG A 93 0.78 15.80 -2.08
C ARG A 93 0.59 14.61 -3.01
N PHE A 94 -0.34 13.78 -2.67
CA PHE A 94 -0.80 12.73 -3.57
C PHE A 94 -2.29 12.50 -3.41
N GLY A 95 -2.89 12.04 -4.48
CA GLY A 95 -4.30 11.69 -4.52
C GLY A 95 -4.51 10.65 -5.61
N SER A 96 -5.64 9.97 -5.57
CA SER A 96 -5.99 9.01 -6.61
C SER A 96 -7.02 9.57 -7.58
N ILE A 97 -6.92 9.12 -8.81
CA ILE A 97 -7.96 9.33 -9.84
C ILE A 97 -8.42 7.97 -10.33
N ASP A 98 -9.74 7.82 -10.40
CA ASP A 98 -10.33 6.67 -11.05
C ASP A 98 -10.20 6.79 -12.57
N CYS A 99 -9.79 5.73 -13.24
CA CYS A 99 -9.87 5.65 -14.68
C CYS A 99 -10.87 4.57 -15.10
N ASN A 100 -11.60 4.82 -16.19
CA ASN A 100 -12.51 3.85 -16.78
C ASN A 100 -11.75 2.78 -17.55
N SER A 101 -10.71 3.19 -18.24
CA SER A 101 -9.91 2.30 -19.09
C SER A 101 -8.59 2.91 -19.52
N VAL A 102 -7.68 2.02 -19.91
CA VAL A 102 -6.38 2.36 -20.47
C VAL A 102 -6.26 1.73 -21.85
N THR A 103 -5.86 2.50 -22.85
CA THR A 103 -5.71 2.04 -24.23
C THR A 103 -4.26 2.16 -24.67
N ILE A 104 -3.72 1.09 -25.25
CA ILE A 104 -2.36 1.02 -25.79
C ILE A 104 -2.45 0.43 -27.21
N GLY A 105 -2.19 1.26 -28.22
CA GLY A 105 -2.48 0.89 -29.61
C GLY A 105 -3.96 0.51 -29.78
N ASP A 106 -4.24 -0.69 -30.25
CA ASP A 106 -5.60 -1.18 -30.46
C ASP A 106 -6.18 -1.96 -29.25
N LYS A 107 -5.40 -2.10 -28.17
CA LYS A 107 -5.81 -2.87 -27.00
C LYS A 107 -6.35 -1.96 -25.90
N LYS A 108 -7.56 -2.28 -25.45
CA LYS A 108 -8.20 -1.63 -24.30
C LYS A 108 -8.13 -2.52 -23.07
N TYR A 109 -7.65 -1.95 -21.97
CA TYR A 109 -7.56 -2.59 -20.66
C TYR A 109 -8.60 -1.99 -19.73
N GLY A 110 -9.01 -2.74 -18.71
CA GLY A 110 -9.91 -2.26 -17.66
C GLY A 110 -9.25 -1.20 -16.76
N PRO A 111 -10.00 -0.75 -15.73
CA PRO A 111 -9.54 0.29 -14.84
C PRO A 111 -8.24 -0.08 -14.13
N ILE A 112 -7.40 0.92 -13.90
CA ILE A 112 -6.23 0.87 -13.05
C ILE A 112 -6.27 2.04 -12.07
N LEU A 113 -5.64 1.89 -10.92
CA LEU A 113 -5.45 3.00 -9.99
C LEU A 113 -4.40 3.95 -10.54
N ILE A 114 -4.74 5.23 -10.59
CA ILE A 114 -3.82 6.30 -11.00
C ILE A 114 -3.59 7.20 -9.80
N THR A 115 -2.35 7.36 -9.42
CA THR A 115 -1.93 8.29 -8.37
C THR A 115 -1.37 9.55 -8.99
N ILE A 116 -1.88 10.71 -8.57
CA ILE A 116 -1.31 12.01 -8.90
C ILE A 116 -0.43 12.44 -7.74
N THR A 117 0.76 12.92 -8.04
CA THR A 117 1.72 13.30 -7.00
C THR A 117 2.61 14.45 -7.46
N ASP A 118 3.28 15.09 -6.51
CA ASP A 118 4.29 16.10 -6.78
C ASP A 118 5.62 15.47 -7.22
N THR A 119 6.47 16.27 -7.87
CA THR A 119 7.83 15.88 -8.28
C THR A 119 8.74 15.50 -7.10
N THR A 120 8.38 15.94 -5.89
CA THR A 120 9.08 15.63 -4.64
C THR A 120 8.94 14.17 -4.22
N PHE A 121 8.00 13.42 -4.80
CA PHE A 121 7.75 12.01 -4.52
C PHE A 121 9.03 11.15 -4.51
N ALA A 122 9.89 11.34 -5.51
CA ALA A 122 11.15 10.60 -5.61
C ALA A 122 12.14 10.88 -4.47
N ARG A 123 11.96 12.00 -3.72
CA ARG A 123 12.78 12.34 -2.54
C ARG A 123 12.22 11.81 -1.24
N PHE A 124 10.89 11.68 -1.16
CA PHE A 124 10.23 11.11 0.00
C PHE A 124 10.36 9.59 0.03
N PHE A 125 10.30 8.97 -1.15
CA PHE A 125 10.34 7.52 -1.31
C PHE A 125 11.46 7.15 -2.28
N GLU A 126 12.49 6.49 -1.77
CA GLU A 126 13.65 6.03 -2.56
C GLU A 126 13.32 4.71 -3.25
N TYR A 127 12.44 4.75 -4.27
CA TYR A 127 12.13 3.57 -5.05
C TYR A 127 13.23 3.21 -6.04
N GLU A 128 13.48 1.92 -6.19
CA GLU A 128 14.34 1.41 -7.26
C GLU A 128 13.66 1.65 -8.61
N VAL A 129 14.34 2.39 -9.49
CA VAL A 129 13.88 2.67 -10.84
C VAL A 129 14.47 1.65 -11.79
N LEU A 130 13.68 0.70 -12.26
CA LEU A 130 14.13 -0.36 -13.17
C LEU A 130 14.48 0.19 -14.56
N HIS A 131 13.70 1.15 -15.06
CA HIS A 131 13.88 1.74 -16.40
C HIS A 131 13.44 3.20 -16.41
N GLY A 132 14.20 4.05 -17.10
CA GLY A 132 13.87 5.48 -17.26
C GLY A 132 14.35 6.35 -16.10
N ASN A 133 13.68 7.48 -15.91
CA ASN A 133 13.97 8.47 -14.87
C ASN A 133 12.66 8.91 -14.22
N LEU A 134 12.50 8.63 -12.93
CA LEU A 134 11.28 8.93 -12.19
C LEU A 134 11.04 10.44 -12.06
N HIS A 135 12.08 11.21 -11.79
CA HIS A 135 11.96 12.65 -11.66
C HIS A 135 11.45 13.29 -12.98
N ASP A 136 12.02 12.87 -14.12
CA ASP A 136 11.60 13.39 -15.43
C ASP A 136 10.18 12.96 -15.80
N ALA A 137 9.76 11.77 -15.35
CA ALA A 137 8.40 11.29 -15.55
C ALA A 137 7.38 12.11 -14.75
N LEU A 138 7.73 12.53 -13.53
CA LEU A 138 6.84 13.31 -12.66
C LEU A 138 6.90 14.82 -12.95
N ALA A 139 7.92 15.30 -13.65
CA ALA A 139 8.07 16.72 -13.97
C ALA A 139 7.18 17.20 -15.14
N SER A 140 6.58 16.30 -15.90
CA SER A 140 5.77 16.62 -17.08
C SER A 140 4.36 16.05 -16.95
N PRO A 141 3.31 16.84 -17.21
CA PRO A 141 1.91 16.40 -17.07
C PRO A 141 1.49 15.35 -18.13
N ASP A 142 2.26 15.20 -19.19
CA ASP A 142 2.06 14.26 -20.28
C ASP A 142 2.83 12.96 -20.10
N LYS A 143 3.50 12.78 -18.95
CA LYS A 143 4.27 11.59 -18.64
C LYS A 143 3.72 10.89 -17.40
N ALA A 144 4.00 9.60 -17.30
CA ALA A 144 3.63 8.80 -16.15
C ALA A 144 4.75 7.80 -15.83
N ALA A 145 4.88 7.49 -14.54
CA ALA A 145 5.63 6.34 -14.07
C ALA A 145 4.68 5.15 -13.86
N LEU A 146 5.15 3.95 -14.12
CA LEU A 146 4.40 2.71 -13.93
C LEU A 146 5.09 1.85 -12.89
N SER A 147 4.32 1.22 -12.00
CA SER A 147 4.85 0.14 -11.18
C SER A 147 5.22 -1.04 -12.09
N GLU A 148 6.15 -1.88 -11.66
CA GLU A 148 6.55 -3.08 -12.40
C GLU A 148 5.35 -3.99 -12.72
N SER A 149 4.46 -4.19 -11.75
CA SER A 149 3.25 -5.00 -11.90
C SER A 149 2.31 -4.42 -12.97
N CYS A 150 2.10 -3.11 -12.98
CA CYS A 150 1.31 -2.40 -13.99
C CYS A 150 1.96 -2.49 -15.36
N ALA A 151 3.26 -2.23 -15.47
CA ALA A 151 4.01 -2.38 -16.71
C ALA A 151 3.92 -3.78 -17.28
N ARG A 152 4.06 -4.79 -16.43
CA ARG A 152 3.92 -6.21 -16.82
C ARG A 152 2.51 -6.56 -17.30
N LYS A 153 1.47 -6.01 -16.65
CA LYS A 153 0.06 -6.19 -17.02
C LYS A 153 -0.25 -5.57 -18.38
N LEU A 154 0.26 -4.36 -18.64
CA LEU A 154 -0.07 -3.58 -19.83
C LEU A 154 0.82 -3.92 -21.04
N PHE A 155 2.11 -4.16 -20.82
CA PHE A 155 3.12 -4.33 -21.88
C PHE A 155 3.77 -5.73 -21.91
N GLY A 156 3.44 -6.59 -20.93
CA GLY A 156 4.05 -7.93 -20.82
C GLY A 156 5.54 -7.84 -20.52
N LYS A 157 6.36 -8.36 -21.44
CA LYS A 157 7.83 -8.33 -21.31
C LYS A 157 8.49 -7.17 -22.08
N THR A 158 7.71 -6.33 -22.75
CA THR A 158 8.23 -5.22 -23.55
C THR A 158 8.52 -4.03 -22.65
N ASN A 159 9.65 -3.37 -22.87
CA ASN A 159 9.97 -2.13 -22.15
C ASN A 159 8.93 -1.04 -22.43
N PRO A 160 8.26 -0.49 -21.40
CA PRO A 160 7.21 0.51 -21.56
C PRO A 160 7.74 1.92 -21.79
N VAL A 161 9.02 2.20 -21.53
CA VAL A 161 9.59 3.55 -21.63
C VAL A 161 9.44 4.12 -23.05
N GLY A 162 8.90 5.33 -23.15
CA GLY A 162 8.64 6.00 -24.42
C GLY A 162 7.40 5.52 -25.18
N LYS A 163 6.60 4.62 -24.60
CA LYS A 163 5.32 4.20 -25.18
C LYS A 163 4.20 5.15 -24.81
N ILE A 164 3.26 5.35 -25.75
CA ILE A 164 2.09 6.20 -25.52
C ILE A 164 0.98 5.34 -24.92
N VAL A 165 0.38 5.87 -23.84
CA VAL A 165 -0.77 5.30 -23.16
C VAL A 165 -1.89 6.33 -23.15
N GLN A 166 -3.05 5.93 -23.63
CA GLN A 166 -4.24 6.78 -23.56
C GLN A 166 -5.08 6.36 -22.35
N ILE A 167 -5.38 7.29 -21.49
CA ILE A 167 -6.13 7.07 -20.25
C ILE A 167 -7.49 7.74 -20.38
N ASP A 168 -8.55 6.98 -20.16
CA ASP A 168 -9.93 7.46 -20.11
C ASP A 168 -10.30 7.63 -18.64
N LEU A 169 -10.27 8.88 -18.17
CA LEU A 169 -10.54 9.21 -16.77
C LEU A 169 -12.04 9.15 -16.47
N ALA A 170 -12.41 8.71 -15.28
CA ALA A 170 -13.78 8.73 -14.83
C ALA A 170 -14.23 10.17 -14.50
N ASP A 171 -15.51 10.47 -14.77
CA ASP A 171 -16.14 11.75 -14.41
C ASP A 171 -16.36 11.84 -12.90
N GLY A 172 -15.32 12.15 -12.14
CA GLY A 172 -15.41 12.15 -10.67
C GLY A 172 -14.38 13.02 -9.95
N GLY A 173 -13.43 13.56 -10.68
CA GLY A 173 -12.34 14.36 -10.10
C GLY A 173 -11.31 13.54 -9.32
N ILE A 174 -10.41 14.25 -8.67
CA ILE A 174 -9.37 13.67 -7.82
C ILE A 174 -9.99 13.20 -6.52
N ARG A 175 -9.83 11.92 -6.18
CA ARG A 175 -10.14 11.42 -4.85
C ARG A 175 -8.90 11.52 -3.98
N TYR A 176 -9.04 12.15 -2.84
CA TYR A 176 -8.05 12.08 -1.78
C TYR A 176 -8.35 10.83 -0.96
N GLU A 177 -7.35 10.01 -0.73
CA GLU A 177 -7.55 8.76 -0.01
C GLU A 177 -7.73 9.00 1.48
N ASP A 178 -8.56 8.16 2.10
CA ASP A 178 -8.78 8.19 3.53
C ASP A 178 -7.59 7.59 4.30
N GLU A 179 -7.51 7.90 5.60
CA GLU A 179 -6.45 7.44 6.51
C GLU A 179 -6.33 5.90 6.63
N THR A 180 -7.31 5.18 6.08
CA THR A 180 -7.39 3.72 6.25
C THR A 180 -6.66 2.95 5.15
N THR A 181 -6.25 3.63 4.07
CA THR A 181 -5.57 2.97 2.97
C THR A 181 -4.06 3.11 3.15
N PRO A 182 -3.35 2.07 3.55
CA PRO A 182 -1.90 2.16 3.72
C PRO A 182 -1.22 2.43 2.38
N LEU A 183 -0.18 3.25 2.38
CA LEU A 183 0.63 3.62 1.21
C LEU A 183 1.08 2.41 0.38
N SER A 184 1.32 1.27 1.02
CA SER A 184 1.66 0.02 0.36
C SER A 184 0.58 -0.54 -0.58
N LYS A 185 -0.69 -0.17 -0.39
CA LYS A 185 -1.77 -0.55 -1.32
C LYS A 185 -1.86 0.39 -2.51
N LEU A 186 -1.38 1.63 -2.35
CA LEU A 186 -1.33 2.64 -3.39
C LEU A 186 -0.20 2.39 -4.38
N LEU A 187 0.87 1.80 -3.91
CA LEU A 187 2.08 1.52 -4.65
C LEU A 187 2.31 0.01 -4.67
N PRO A 188 1.59 -0.73 -5.53
CA PRO A 188 1.82 -2.17 -5.66
C PRO A 188 3.26 -2.40 -6.12
N TYR A 189 4.03 -3.10 -5.29
CA TYR A 189 5.36 -3.62 -5.59
C TYR A 189 5.38 -4.45 -6.86
#